data_094faa08d85f48056765a7e8f18062c8
#
_entry.id   094faa08d85f48056765a7e8f18062c8
#
_cell.length_a   1.000
_cell.length_b   1.000
_cell.length_c   1.000
_cell.angle_alpha   90.00
_cell.angle_beta   90.00
_cell.angle_gamma   90.00
#
_symmetry.space_group_name_H-M   'P 1'
#
loop_
_entity.id
_entity.type
_entity.pdbx_description
1 polymer ?
#
loop_
_entity_poly.entity_id
_entity_poly.type
_entity_poly.pdbx_seq_one_letter_code
_entity_poly.pdbx_strand_id
1 'polypeptide(L)'
;MDEKTICNNIRKLRKQNNFTLEKLSKMTDLTKGYLSKIERSEKAPPYSTLNKIAGAMGLEVTNILRKDIKQLDDVRIVFQKKDEGGIIKATSQLAGYDYEILGVNKPGKNMEPFIIYSPFDIKKMYSHEGEEFIYILEGKLEFLYGEKTIIMEPGDNVYFDSCVPHSGKSIGKKKAKLLVIIYFYKRNRQ
;
A
#
# COMPACT_ATOMS: atom_id res chain seq x y z
N MET A 1 -3.34 -12.89 -5.00
CA MET A 1 -2.00 -13.24 -4.42
C MET A 1 -2.18 -13.30 -2.92
N ASP A 2 -1.62 -14.30 -2.27
CA ASP A 2 -1.69 -14.38 -0.81
C ASP A 2 -0.58 -13.53 -0.15
N GLU A 3 -0.80 -13.13 1.09
CA GLU A 3 0.12 -12.29 1.85
C GLU A 3 1.47 -12.97 2.11
N LYS A 4 1.49 -14.30 2.23
CA LYS A 4 2.71 -15.10 2.39
C LYS A 4 3.63 -14.98 1.16
N THR A 5 3.06 -14.95 -0.04
CA THR A 5 3.81 -14.72 -1.28
C THR A 5 4.48 -13.35 -1.26
N ILE A 6 3.80 -12.31 -0.77
CA ILE A 6 4.37 -10.95 -0.63
C ILE A 6 5.60 -10.99 0.29
N CYS A 7 5.48 -11.62 1.46
CA CYS A 7 6.58 -11.73 2.42
C CYS A 7 7.77 -12.51 1.85
N ASN A 8 7.50 -13.59 1.14
CA ASN A 8 8.54 -14.38 0.44
C ASN A 8 9.24 -13.57 -0.67
N ASN A 9 8.48 -12.76 -1.42
CA ASN A 9 9.03 -11.90 -2.46
C ASN A 9 9.97 -10.84 -1.88
N ILE A 10 9.63 -10.23 -0.75
CA ILE A 10 10.54 -9.29 -0.05
C ILE A 10 11.88 -9.98 0.23
N ARG A 11 11.85 -11.18 0.82
CA ARG A 11 13.07 -11.95 1.12
C ARG A 11 13.86 -12.31 -0.14
N LYS A 12 13.17 -12.74 -1.19
CA LYS A 12 13.78 -13.13 -2.47
C LYS A 12 14.47 -11.93 -3.12
N LEU A 13 13.75 -10.82 -3.27
CA LEU A 13 14.26 -9.58 -3.87
C LEU A 13 15.43 -9.01 -3.06
N ARG A 14 15.33 -8.99 -1.73
CA ARG A 14 16.45 -8.57 -0.88
C ARG A 14 17.71 -9.37 -1.16
N LYS A 15 17.61 -10.71 -1.21
CA LYS A 15 18.75 -11.60 -1.48
C LYS A 15 19.30 -11.43 -2.89
N GLN A 16 18.43 -11.31 -3.90
CA GLN A 16 18.84 -11.10 -5.30
C GLN A 16 19.61 -9.79 -5.49
N ASN A 17 19.27 -8.76 -4.72
CA ASN A 17 19.95 -7.48 -4.74
C ASN A 17 21.09 -7.38 -3.71
N ASN A 18 21.52 -8.49 -3.12
CA ASN A 18 22.63 -8.58 -2.16
C ASN A 18 22.49 -7.66 -0.92
N PHE A 19 21.24 -7.43 -0.45
CA PHE A 19 21.00 -6.68 0.77
C PHE A 19 21.01 -7.61 1.99
N THR A 20 21.77 -7.25 3.03
CA THR A 20 21.61 -7.83 4.36
C THR A 20 20.40 -7.21 5.06
N LEU A 21 19.85 -7.90 6.07
CA LEU A 21 18.79 -7.31 6.92
C LEU A 21 19.28 -6.05 7.65
N GLU A 22 20.54 -6.01 8.01
CA GLU A 22 21.15 -4.85 8.67
C GLU A 22 21.25 -3.65 7.72
N LYS A 23 21.72 -3.85 6.47
CA LYS A 23 21.77 -2.79 5.46
C LYS A 23 20.35 -2.25 5.18
N LEU A 24 19.37 -3.15 5.01
CA LEU A 24 17.99 -2.75 4.76
C LEU A 24 17.39 -2.02 5.96
N SER A 25 17.71 -2.41 7.19
CA SER A 25 17.31 -1.74 8.42
C SER A 25 17.77 -0.28 8.45
N LYS A 26 19.06 -0.03 8.16
CA LYS A 26 19.62 1.32 8.10
C LYS A 26 18.96 2.20 7.03
N MET A 27 18.59 1.61 5.90
CA MET A 27 17.99 2.35 4.77
C MET A 27 16.49 2.61 4.93
N THR A 28 15.80 1.83 5.78
CA THR A 28 14.35 1.91 5.96
C THR A 28 13.94 2.48 7.31
N ASP A 29 14.87 2.72 8.24
CA ASP A 29 14.59 3.01 9.66
C ASP A 29 13.67 1.97 10.34
N LEU A 30 13.61 0.75 9.78
CA LEU A 30 12.91 -0.38 10.38
C LEU A 30 13.91 -1.25 11.11
N THR A 31 13.53 -1.81 12.26
CA THR A 31 14.45 -2.69 12.99
C THR A 31 14.73 -3.98 12.24
N LYS A 32 15.94 -4.52 12.37
CA LYS A 32 16.33 -5.82 11.80
C LYS A 32 15.37 -6.94 12.22
N GLY A 33 14.92 -6.91 13.48
CA GLY A 33 13.94 -7.88 14.01
C GLY A 33 12.59 -7.78 13.31
N TYR A 34 12.10 -6.56 13.05
CA TYR A 34 10.84 -6.35 12.33
C TYR A 34 10.94 -6.80 10.88
N LEU A 35 12.02 -6.45 10.16
CA LEU A 35 12.27 -6.94 8.79
C LEU A 35 12.33 -8.47 8.72
N SER A 36 13.05 -9.09 9.67
CA SER A 36 13.11 -10.56 9.76
C SER A 36 11.76 -11.19 10.06
N LYS A 37 10.92 -10.53 10.89
CA LYS A 37 9.55 -10.97 11.16
C LYS A 37 8.69 -10.88 9.90
N ILE A 38 8.77 -9.77 9.16
CA ILE A 38 8.05 -9.61 7.87
C ILE A 38 8.40 -10.76 6.91
N GLU A 39 9.69 -11.04 6.69
CA GLU A 39 10.13 -12.07 5.75
C GLU A 39 9.68 -13.49 6.09
N ARG A 40 9.34 -13.75 7.36
CA ARG A 40 8.87 -15.04 7.86
C ARG A 40 7.37 -15.07 8.13
N SER A 41 6.70 -13.95 8.01
CA SER A 41 5.29 -13.81 8.29
C SER A 41 4.42 -14.43 7.19
N GLU A 42 3.23 -14.85 7.58
CA GLU A 42 2.14 -15.16 6.65
C GLU A 42 1.25 -13.95 6.37
N LYS A 43 1.56 -12.80 7.00
CA LYS A 43 0.81 -11.55 6.90
C LYS A 43 1.70 -10.45 6.34
N ALA A 44 1.26 -9.84 5.26
CA ALA A 44 1.96 -8.72 4.64
C ALA A 44 1.95 -7.48 5.55
N PRO A 45 3.04 -6.69 5.55
CA PRO A 45 3.03 -5.41 6.23
C PRO A 45 2.15 -4.40 5.48
N PRO A 46 1.80 -3.26 6.10
CA PRO A 46 1.08 -2.16 5.44
C PRO A 46 1.78 -1.72 4.16
N TYR A 47 0.99 -1.20 3.20
CA TYR A 47 1.51 -0.77 1.89
C TYR A 47 2.64 0.26 2.01
N SER A 48 2.52 1.23 2.91
CA SER A 48 3.58 2.21 3.20
C SER A 48 4.91 1.55 3.60
N THR A 49 4.85 0.46 4.37
CA THR A 49 6.02 -0.34 4.73
C THR A 49 6.58 -1.09 3.52
N LEU A 50 5.71 -1.67 2.69
CA LEU A 50 6.12 -2.32 1.43
C LEU A 50 6.84 -1.35 0.51
N ASN A 51 6.28 -0.14 0.33
CA ASN A 51 6.87 0.91 -0.49
C ASN A 51 8.24 1.36 0.06
N LYS A 52 8.35 1.52 1.38
CA LYS A 52 9.61 1.87 2.05
C LYS A 52 10.70 0.80 1.84
N ILE A 53 10.33 -0.48 1.94
CA ILE A 53 11.24 -1.62 1.71
C ILE A 53 11.65 -1.69 0.23
N ALA A 54 10.70 -1.58 -0.70
CA ALA A 54 10.98 -1.58 -2.12
C ALA A 54 11.89 -0.43 -2.52
N GLY A 55 11.57 0.79 -2.10
CA GLY A 55 12.35 2.00 -2.39
C GLY A 55 13.79 1.91 -1.88
N ALA A 56 14.01 1.35 -0.68
CA ALA A 56 15.34 1.12 -0.13
C ALA A 56 16.18 0.13 -0.96
N MET A 57 15.53 -0.80 -1.66
CA MET A 57 16.18 -1.72 -2.60
C MET A 57 16.30 -1.15 -4.02
N GLY A 58 15.85 0.08 -4.26
CA GLY A 58 15.80 0.68 -5.60
C GLY A 58 14.75 0.05 -6.52
N LEU A 59 13.74 -0.60 -5.94
CA LEU A 59 12.68 -1.30 -6.62
C LEU A 59 11.34 -0.56 -6.45
N GLU A 60 10.41 -0.87 -7.31
CA GLU A 60 9.01 -0.49 -7.13
C GLU A 60 8.28 -1.51 -6.25
N VAL A 61 7.28 -1.05 -5.50
CA VAL A 61 6.46 -1.94 -4.66
C VAL A 61 5.77 -3.04 -5.48
N THR A 62 5.45 -2.75 -6.74
CA THR A 62 4.90 -3.72 -7.69
C THR A 62 5.80 -4.94 -7.91
N ASN A 63 7.13 -4.79 -7.76
CA ASN A 63 8.06 -5.92 -7.82
C ASN A 63 7.82 -6.91 -6.67
N ILE A 64 7.46 -6.40 -5.49
CA ILE A 64 7.12 -7.23 -4.33
C ILE A 64 5.76 -7.91 -4.52
N LEU A 65 4.83 -7.23 -5.19
CA LEU A 65 3.43 -7.64 -5.33
C LEU A 65 3.14 -8.51 -6.57
N ARG A 66 4.15 -8.96 -7.31
CA ARG A 66 3.99 -9.83 -8.49
C ARG A 66 3.93 -11.30 -8.12
N LYS A 67 3.12 -12.07 -8.88
CA LYS A 67 3.14 -13.54 -8.79
C LYS A 67 4.44 -14.12 -9.37
N ASP A 68 4.92 -13.55 -10.48
CA ASP A 68 6.16 -13.96 -11.15
C ASP A 68 7.10 -12.75 -11.29
N ILE A 69 8.33 -12.92 -10.81
CA ILE A 69 9.39 -11.93 -10.94
C ILE A 69 10.06 -12.13 -12.31
N LYS A 70 9.33 -11.85 -13.39
CA LYS A 70 9.94 -11.69 -14.72
C LYS A 70 10.18 -10.20 -14.96
N GLN A 71 11.35 -9.85 -15.49
CA GLN A 71 11.63 -8.50 -15.96
C GLN A 71 10.63 -8.16 -17.07
N LEU A 72 9.79 -7.17 -16.81
CA LEU A 72 8.92 -6.57 -17.82
C LEU A 72 9.58 -5.26 -18.24
N ASP A 73 10.54 -5.35 -19.15
CA ASP A 73 11.09 -4.19 -19.80
C ASP A 73 10.03 -3.62 -20.78
N ASP A 74 9.81 -2.31 -20.73
CA ASP A 74 8.99 -1.50 -21.64
C ASP A 74 7.47 -1.81 -21.73
N VAL A 75 6.84 -2.24 -20.63
CA VAL A 75 5.37 -2.36 -20.58
C VAL A 75 4.73 -0.97 -20.41
N ARG A 76 4.18 -0.40 -21.50
CA ARG A 76 3.55 0.93 -21.50
C ARG A 76 2.09 0.90 -21.08
N ILE A 77 1.40 -0.21 -21.31
CA ILE A 77 -0.01 -0.40 -20.97
C ILE A 77 -0.21 -1.73 -20.25
N VAL A 78 -1.06 -1.73 -19.22
CA VAL A 78 -1.58 -2.95 -18.60
C VAL A 78 -3.10 -2.86 -18.55
N PHE A 79 -3.74 -3.97 -18.86
CA PHE A 79 -5.18 -4.15 -18.69
C PHE A 79 -5.39 -5.21 -17.62
N GLN A 80 -6.24 -4.91 -16.66
CA GLN A 80 -6.59 -5.79 -15.55
C GLN A 80 -8.10 -5.97 -15.57
N LYS A 81 -8.57 -7.20 -15.76
CA LYS A 81 -9.99 -7.49 -15.65
C LYS A 81 -10.43 -7.41 -14.19
N LYS A 82 -11.73 -7.22 -14.00
CA LYS A 82 -12.36 -7.32 -12.70
C LYS A 82 -11.94 -8.65 -12.03
N ASP A 83 -11.62 -8.59 -10.75
CA ASP A 83 -11.22 -9.72 -9.91
C ASP A 83 -9.82 -10.35 -10.22
N GLU A 84 -9.08 -9.84 -11.22
CA GLU A 84 -7.70 -10.30 -11.50
C GLU A 84 -6.64 -9.71 -10.55
N GLY A 85 -6.92 -8.58 -9.89
CA GLY A 85 -5.98 -7.91 -8.98
C GLY A 85 -5.73 -8.62 -7.67
N GLY A 86 -6.69 -9.41 -7.25
CA GLY A 86 -6.69 -10.08 -5.94
C GLY A 86 -6.90 -9.10 -4.78
N ILE A 87 -7.84 -9.40 -3.90
CA ILE A 87 -8.07 -8.63 -2.68
C ILE A 87 -7.04 -9.09 -1.65
N ILE A 88 -6.21 -8.16 -1.18
CA ILE A 88 -5.40 -8.37 0.01
C ILE A 88 -6.28 -8.04 1.20
N LYS A 89 -6.81 -9.08 1.83
CA LYS A 89 -7.60 -8.92 3.05
C LYS A 89 -6.66 -8.56 4.19
N ALA A 90 -6.99 -7.50 4.91
CA ALA A 90 -6.29 -7.15 6.14
C ALA A 90 -6.62 -8.18 7.22
N THR A 91 -5.96 -9.33 7.17
CA THR A 91 -5.95 -10.30 8.27
C THR A 91 -5.09 -9.81 9.44
N SER A 92 -4.28 -8.76 9.23
CA SER A 92 -3.50 -8.15 10.29
C SER A 92 -4.37 -7.18 11.10
N GLN A 93 -4.45 -7.39 12.39
CA GLN A 93 -5.08 -6.47 13.36
C GLN A 93 -4.50 -5.04 13.33
N LEU A 94 -3.44 -4.80 12.55
CA LEU A 94 -2.67 -3.56 12.50
C LEU A 94 -3.17 -2.54 11.49
N ALA A 95 -3.78 -2.94 10.38
CA ALA A 95 -4.20 -2.00 9.33
C ALA A 95 -5.73 -1.85 9.19
N GLY A 96 -6.49 -2.92 9.39
CA GLY A 96 -7.96 -2.87 9.34
C GLY A 96 -8.58 -2.71 7.95
N TYR A 97 -7.79 -2.34 6.92
CA TYR A 97 -8.26 -2.11 5.57
C TYR A 97 -8.09 -3.35 4.68
N ASP A 98 -9.16 -3.75 4.00
CA ASP A 98 -9.04 -4.66 2.86
C ASP A 98 -8.80 -3.80 1.62
N TYR A 99 -7.85 -4.18 0.76
CA TYR A 99 -7.56 -3.41 -0.43
C TYR A 99 -7.25 -4.28 -1.64
N GLU A 100 -7.66 -3.80 -2.80
CA GLU A 100 -7.33 -4.36 -4.11
C GLU A 100 -6.36 -3.41 -4.82
N ILE A 101 -5.22 -3.94 -5.26
CA ILE A 101 -4.23 -3.17 -5.98
C ILE A 101 -4.60 -3.15 -7.45
N LEU A 102 -4.69 -1.97 -8.05
CA LEU A 102 -4.99 -1.80 -9.45
C LEU A 102 -3.71 -1.56 -10.26
N GLY A 103 -3.70 -2.05 -11.51
CA GLY A 103 -2.56 -1.87 -12.40
C GLY A 103 -1.26 -2.45 -11.86
N VAL A 104 -1.32 -3.58 -11.12
CA VAL A 104 -0.18 -4.18 -10.39
C VAL A 104 1.01 -4.52 -11.31
N ASN A 105 0.75 -4.82 -12.58
CA ASN A 105 1.77 -5.23 -13.54
C ASN A 105 2.37 -4.09 -14.37
N LYS A 106 1.98 -2.81 -14.13
CA LYS A 106 2.57 -1.65 -14.81
C LYS A 106 3.86 -1.24 -14.10
N PRO A 107 5.03 -1.41 -14.73
CA PRO A 107 6.28 -0.90 -14.17
C PRO A 107 6.35 0.63 -14.31
N GLY A 108 7.18 1.27 -13.49
CA GLY A 108 7.45 2.71 -13.56
C GLY A 108 6.24 3.59 -13.27
N LYS A 109 5.26 3.11 -12.50
CA LYS A 109 4.12 3.91 -12.09
C LYS A 109 4.55 5.09 -11.23
N ASN A 110 3.91 6.24 -11.45
CA ASN A 110 4.01 7.38 -10.56
C ASN A 110 2.86 7.42 -9.55
N MET A 111 1.74 6.79 -9.90
CA MET A 111 0.53 6.71 -9.08
C MET A 111 0.26 5.26 -8.72
N GLU A 112 -0.19 5.04 -7.48
CA GLU A 112 -0.61 3.73 -6.99
C GLU A 112 -2.11 3.75 -6.72
N PRO A 113 -2.94 3.26 -7.66
CA PRO A 113 -4.37 3.20 -7.48
C PRO A 113 -4.78 1.93 -6.72
N PHE A 114 -5.77 2.09 -5.81
CA PHE A 114 -6.35 1.03 -5.00
C PHE A 114 -7.87 1.11 -4.97
N ILE A 115 -8.51 -0.03 -4.79
CA ILE A 115 -9.83 -0.07 -4.16
C ILE A 115 -9.61 -0.44 -2.69
N ILE A 116 -10.13 0.37 -1.79
CA ILE A 116 -10.04 0.17 -0.35
C ILE A 116 -11.44 -0.04 0.24
N TYR A 117 -11.56 -1.03 1.12
CA TYR A 117 -12.74 -1.23 1.95
C TYR A 117 -12.37 -0.79 3.38
N SER A 118 -12.90 0.36 3.79
CA SER A 118 -12.56 0.96 5.06
C SER A 118 -13.11 0.15 6.24
N PRO A 119 -12.38 -0.01 7.35
CA PRO A 119 -12.87 -0.69 8.55
C PRO A 119 -13.98 0.12 9.24
N PHE A 120 -14.61 -0.46 10.25
CA PHE A 120 -15.54 0.26 11.14
C PHE A 120 -14.86 0.95 12.33
N ASP A 121 -13.60 0.62 12.58
CA ASP A 121 -12.82 1.19 13.69
C ASP A 121 -11.48 1.71 13.20
N ILE A 122 -11.08 2.89 13.70
CA ILE A 122 -9.74 3.44 13.47
C ILE A 122 -8.80 2.86 14.51
N LYS A 123 -7.85 2.05 14.04
CA LYS A 123 -6.84 1.44 14.92
C LYS A 123 -5.52 2.23 14.92
N LYS A 124 -5.30 3.06 13.92
CA LYS A 124 -4.05 3.78 13.71
C LYS A 124 -4.25 4.96 12.77
N MET A 125 -3.56 6.06 13.04
CA MET A 125 -3.35 7.13 12.07
C MET A 125 -2.15 6.79 11.20
N TYR A 126 -2.22 7.14 9.91
CA TYR A 126 -1.17 6.93 8.93
C TYR A 126 -0.57 8.28 8.54
N SER A 127 0.70 8.28 8.24
CA SER A 127 1.41 9.43 7.69
C SER A 127 2.55 8.91 6.82
N HIS A 128 2.71 9.45 5.63
CA HIS A 128 3.81 9.12 4.71
C HIS A 128 4.05 10.26 3.74
N GLU A 129 5.20 10.26 3.07
CA GLU A 129 5.51 11.25 2.03
C GLU A 129 4.61 11.05 0.83
N GLY A 130 4.18 12.15 0.20
CA GLY A 130 3.40 12.17 -1.02
C GLY A 130 2.05 12.84 -0.87
N GLU A 131 1.20 12.55 -1.83
CA GLU A 131 -0.15 13.08 -1.93
C GLU A 131 -1.12 11.93 -2.14
N GLU A 132 -2.35 12.09 -1.66
CA GLU A 132 -3.43 11.14 -1.87
C GLU A 132 -4.68 11.81 -2.42
N PHE A 133 -5.37 11.06 -3.27
CA PHE A 133 -6.73 11.36 -3.72
C PHE A 133 -7.65 10.21 -3.33
N ILE A 134 -8.76 10.52 -2.69
CA ILE A 134 -9.79 9.57 -2.31
C ILE A 134 -11.10 9.97 -2.97
N TYR A 135 -11.79 9.00 -3.58
CA TYR A 135 -13.14 9.15 -4.11
C TYR A 135 -14.04 8.06 -3.51
N ILE A 136 -15.19 8.44 -2.98
CA ILE A 136 -16.14 7.51 -2.39
C ILE A 136 -16.98 6.85 -3.49
N LEU A 137 -16.85 5.53 -3.62
CA LEU A 137 -17.63 4.73 -4.56
C LEU A 137 -18.94 4.24 -3.95
N GLU A 138 -18.89 3.75 -2.70
CA GLU A 138 -20.04 3.20 -1.98
C GLU A 138 -19.91 3.42 -0.48
N GLY A 139 -21.02 3.49 0.22
CA GLY A 139 -21.07 3.64 1.69
C GLY A 139 -20.72 5.04 2.16
N LYS A 140 -20.50 5.20 3.47
CA LYS A 140 -20.12 6.48 4.09
C LYS A 140 -18.82 6.32 4.86
N LEU A 141 -17.95 7.33 4.76
CA LEU A 141 -16.65 7.39 5.42
C LEU A 141 -16.62 8.55 6.42
N GLU A 142 -16.16 8.30 7.63
CA GLU A 142 -15.63 9.32 8.52
C GLU A 142 -14.12 9.38 8.28
N PHE A 143 -13.67 10.48 7.66
CA PHE A 143 -12.27 10.71 7.34
C PHE A 143 -11.66 11.69 8.34
N LEU A 144 -10.55 11.29 8.94
CA LEU A 144 -9.76 12.10 9.87
C LEU A 144 -8.49 12.59 9.16
N TYR A 145 -8.21 13.89 9.25
CA TYR A 145 -7.02 14.51 8.71
C TYR A 145 -6.49 15.57 9.70
N GLY A 146 -5.41 15.26 10.40
CA GLY A 146 -4.97 16.02 11.55
C GLY A 146 -6.09 16.11 12.61
N GLU A 147 -6.52 17.33 12.90
CA GLU A 147 -7.64 17.58 13.84
C GLU A 147 -9.00 17.70 13.14
N LYS A 148 -9.03 17.60 11.82
CA LYS A 148 -10.27 17.71 11.05
C LYS A 148 -10.97 16.36 10.92
N THR A 149 -12.29 16.37 11.05
CA THR A 149 -13.17 15.23 10.73
C THR A 149 -14.11 15.62 9.61
N ILE A 150 -14.14 14.80 8.56
CA ILE A 150 -14.96 15.01 7.36
C ILE A 150 -15.83 13.78 7.16
N ILE A 151 -17.15 13.97 7.04
CA ILE A 151 -18.07 12.90 6.65
C ILE A 151 -18.22 12.95 5.14
N MET A 152 -17.94 11.82 4.47
CA MET A 152 -17.96 11.69 3.03
C MET A 152 -18.98 10.63 2.59
N GLU A 153 -19.73 10.95 1.53
CA GLU A 153 -20.75 10.11 0.91
C GLU A 153 -20.37 9.74 -0.54
N PRO A 154 -21.04 8.78 -1.18
CA PRO A 154 -20.75 8.42 -2.57
C PRO A 154 -20.79 9.63 -3.51
N GLY A 155 -19.73 9.80 -4.29
CA GLY A 155 -19.50 10.96 -5.16
C GLY A 155 -18.58 12.02 -4.56
N ASP A 156 -18.42 12.06 -3.25
CA ASP A 156 -17.47 12.98 -2.61
C ASP A 156 -16.03 12.55 -2.86
N ASN A 157 -15.15 13.54 -2.83
CA ASN A 157 -13.73 13.30 -2.96
C ASN A 157 -12.91 14.25 -2.08
N VAL A 158 -11.69 13.83 -1.79
CA VAL A 158 -10.70 14.65 -1.09
C VAL A 158 -9.32 14.43 -1.69
N TYR A 159 -8.55 15.51 -1.80
CA TYR A 159 -7.14 15.52 -2.20
C TYR A 159 -6.33 16.15 -1.08
N PHE A 160 -5.24 15.52 -0.65
CA PHE A 160 -4.48 15.98 0.51
C PHE A 160 -3.01 15.55 0.49
N ASP A 161 -2.20 16.30 1.26
CA ASP A 161 -0.82 15.93 1.56
C ASP A 161 -0.80 14.81 2.62
N SER A 162 -0.27 13.64 2.25
CA SER A 162 -0.27 12.47 3.12
C SER A 162 0.75 12.50 4.26
N CYS A 163 1.56 13.55 4.36
CA CYS A 163 2.45 13.78 5.50
C CYS A 163 1.69 14.17 6.80
N VAL A 164 0.47 14.70 6.68
CA VAL A 164 -0.39 14.94 7.84
C VAL A 164 -1.04 13.63 8.29
N PRO A 165 -1.07 13.31 9.60
CA PRO A 165 -1.71 12.12 10.10
C PRO A 165 -3.17 12.02 9.67
N HIS A 166 -3.53 10.89 9.03
CA HIS A 166 -4.86 10.65 8.49
C HIS A 166 -5.31 9.21 8.69
N SER A 167 -6.61 9.01 8.67
CA SER A 167 -7.25 7.68 8.72
C SER A 167 -8.72 7.80 8.35
N GLY A 168 -9.41 6.66 8.19
CA GLY A 168 -10.84 6.66 7.92
C GLY A 168 -11.53 5.41 8.45
N LYS A 169 -12.80 5.54 8.81
CA LYS A 169 -13.66 4.42 9.17
C LYS A 169 -15.00 4.50 8.48
N SER A 170 -15.57 3.36 8.24
CA SER A 170 -16.92 3.24 7.69
C SER A 170 -17.97 3.64 8.71
N ILE A 171 -19.01 4.33 8.23
CA ILE A 171 -20.20 4.64 9.01
C ILE A 171 -21.38 3.82 8.50
N GLY A 172 -22.18 3.28 9.40
CA GLY A 172 -23.38 2.51 9.08
C GLY A 172 -23.12 1.00 9.04
N LYS A 173 -23.90 0.27 8.21
CA LYS A 173 -23.91 -1.20 8.21
C LYS A 173 -22.97 -1.83 7.16
N LYS A 174 -22.52 -1.08 6.17
CA LYS A 174 -21.65 -1.55 5.08
C LYS A 174 -20.33 -0.81 5.13
N LYS A 175 -19.25 -1.53 4.80
CA LYS A 175 -17.94 -0.91 4.61
C LYS A 175 -17.99 0.10 3.48
N ALA A 176 -17.42 1.27 3.68
CA ALA A 176 -17.20 2.23 2.62
C ALA A 176 -16.17 1.66 1.62
N LYS A 177 -16.50 1.79 0.33
CA LYS A 177 -15.64 1.39 -0.78
C LYS A 177 -15.08 2.65 -1.44
N LEU A 178 -13.78 2.73 -1.52
CA LEU A 178 -13.04 3.91 -1.93
C LEU A 178 -12.17 3.59 -3.14
N LEU A 179 -12.09 4.51 -4.09
CA LEU A 179 -10.96 4.59 -5.01
C LEU A 179 -9.93 5.51 -4.35
N VAL A 180 -8.75 4.98 -4.09
CA VAL A 180 -7.63 5.73 -3.52
C VAL A 180 -6.48 5.73 -4.51
N ILE A 181 -5.88 6.90 -4.74
CA ILE A 181 -4.69 7.04 -5.56
C ILE A 181 -3.62 7.69 -4.70
N ILE A 182 -2.49 7.00 -4.52
CA ILE A 182 -1.33 7.51 -3.79
C ILE A 182 -0.25 7.87 -4.79
N TYR A 183 0.29 9.09 -4.67
CA TYR A 183 1.47 9.53 -5.37
C TYR A 183 2.61 9.72 -4.37
N PHE A 184 3.69 8.94 -4.53
CA PHE A 184 4.90 9.11 -3.72
C PHE A 184 5.88 10.02 -4.45
N TYR A 185 6.40 11.03 -3.77
CA TYR A 185 7.46 11.86 -4.35
C TYR A 185 8.65 10.98 -4.71
N LYS A 186 9.08 11.05 -5.98
CA LYS A 186 10.28 10.34 -6.39
C LYS A 186 11.45 10.96 -5.62
N ARG A 187 12.04 10.20 -4.71
CA ARG A 187 13.36 10.57 -4.18
C ARG A 187 14.28 10.68 -5.39
N ASN A 188 14.83 11.88 -5.63
CA ASN A 188 15.85 12.07 -6.64
C ASN A 188 16.92 11.00 -6.44
N ARG A 189 17.06 10.12 -7.44
CA ARG A 189 18.19 9.19 -7.49
C ARG A 189 19.43 10.05 -7.79
N GLN A 190 20.14 10.49 -6.75
CA GLN A 190 21.53 10.93 -6.84
C GLN A 190 22.42 9.69 -6.85
#